data_085198ddaf1877479d7b4047a67213cd
#
_entry.id   085198ddaf1877479d7b4047a67213cd
#
_cell.length_a   1.000
_cell.length_b   1.000
_cell.length_c   1.000
_cell.angle_alpha   90.00
_cell.angle_beta   90.00
_cell.angle_gamma   90.00
#
_symmetry.space_group_name_H-M   'P 1'
#
loop_
_entity.id
_entity.type
_entity.pdbx_description
1 polymer ?
#
loop_
_entity_poly.entity_id
_entity_poly.type
_entity_poly.pdbx_seq_one_letter_code
_entity_poly.pdbx_strand_id
1 'polypeptide(L)'
;MSPLTGYLLLSAFMFSIGLAGALTRRNAILVLIGIELMLNAANLNFIAFWRYGPHPEALTGVMFAIFSISVAAAEAAVGLSIILAVYRHSRTINLDHLNSMKG
;
A
#
# COMPACT_ATOMS: atom_id res chain seq x y z
N MET A 1 -23.97 -6.02 -16.19
CA MET A 1 -22.54 -6.02 -15.83
C MET A 1 -22.23 -7.32 -15.10
N SER A 2 -21.16 -7.99 -15.51
CA SER A 2 -20.79 -9.23 -14.83
C SER A 2 -20.17 -8.93 -13.46
N PRO A 3 -20.21 -9.87 -12.52
CA PRO A 3 -19.53 -9.66 -11.22
C PRO A 3 -18.05 -9.38 -11.38
N LEU A 4 -17.38 -10.03 -12.32
CA LEU A 4 -15.96 -9.78 -12.58
C LEU A 4 -15.73 -8.33 -12.98
N THR A 5 -16.54 -7.77 -13.88
CA THR A 5 -16.43 -6.38 -14.30
C THR A 5 -16.59 -5.44 -13.10
N GLY A 6 -17.52 -5.73 -12.20
CA GLY A 6 -17.72 -4.93 -10.99
C GLY A 6 -16.48 -4.90 -10.11
N TYR A 7 -15.85 -6.04 -9.88
CA TYR A 7 -14.63 -6.12 -9.09
C TYR A 7 -13.46 -5.42 -9.77
N LEU A 8 -13.36 -5.54 -11.08
CA LEU A 8 -12.28 -4.86 -11.82
C LEU A 8 -12.45 -3.34 -11.78
N LEU A 9 -13.70 -2.87 -11.86
CA LEU A 9 -13.97 -1.42 -11.73
C LEU A 9 -13.64 -0.92 -10.33
N LEU A 10 -14.00 -1.67 -9.30
CA LEU A 10 -13.65 -1.31 -7.92
C LEU A 10 -12.13 -1.26 -7.75
N SER A 11 -11.43 -2.26 -8.28
CA SER A 11 -9.98 -2.30 -8.23
C SER A 11 -9.35 -1.12 -8.95
N ALA A 12 -9.86 -0.76 -10.12
CA ALA A 12 -9.36 0.40 -10.87
C ALA A 12 -9.56 1.69 -10.08
N PHE A 13 -10.69 1.81 -9.40
CA PHE A 13 -10.98 2.96 -8.56
C PHE A 13 -10.01 3.05 -7.39
N MET A 14 -9.81 1.93 -6.69
CA MET A 14 -8.87 1.85 -5.57
C MET A 14 -7.45 2.20 -6.01
N PHE A 15 -7.02 1.64 -7.14
CA PHE A 15 -5.69 1.91 -7.68
C PHE A 15 -5.52 3.39 -8.00
N SER A 16 -6.52 3.99 -8.63
CA SER A 16 -6.48 5.40 -9.01
C SER A 16 -6.39 6.31 -7.79
N ILE A 17 -7.17 6.01 -6.75
CA ILE A 17 -7.12 6.78 -5.49
C ILE A 17 -5.76 6.63 -4.83
N GLY A 18 -5.23 5.41 -4.78
CA GLY A 18 -3.91 5.14 -4.22
C GLY A 18 -2.81 5.86 -4.97
N LEU A 19 -2.87 5.82 -6.29
CA LEU A 19 -1.90 6.50 -7.14
C LEU A 19 -1.95 8.02 -6.93
N ALA A 20 -3.15 8.59 -6.92
CA ALA A 20 -3.33 10.01 -6.67
C ALA A 20 -2.75 10.41 -5.31
N GLY A 21 -3.01 9.63 -4.27
CA GLY A 21 -2.46 9.87 -2.95
C GLY A 21 -0.95 9.79 -2.92
N ALA A 22 -0.37 8.78 -3.59
CA ALA A 22 1.07 8.60 -3.63
C ALA A 22 1.78 9.72 -4.37
N LEU A 23 1.18 10.24 -5.45
CA LEU A 23 1.81 11.26 -6.28
C LEU A 23 1.61 12.68 -5.77
N THR A 24 0.53 12.94 -5.01
CA THR A 24 0.14 14.31 -4.64
C THR A 24 0.51 14.68 -3.21
N ARG A 25 0.78 13.71 -2.35
CA ARG A 25 1.05 13.98 -0.95
C ARG A 25 2.55 14.11 -0.67
N ARG A 26 2.90 15.05 0.21
CA ARG A 26 4.27 15.23 0.67
C ARG A 26 4.57 14.44 1.93
N ASN A 27 3.52 14.05 2.66
CA ASN A 27 3.64 13.26 3.87
C ASN A 27 4.00 11.82 3.50
N ALA A 28 5.13 11.32 4.00
CA ALA A 28 5.61 9.98 3.68
C ALA A 28 4.63 8.89 4.11
N ILE A 29 3.92 9.09 5.23
CA ILE A 29 2.92 8.11 5.70
C ILE A 29 1.75 8.02 4.72
N LEU A 30 1.28 9.16 4.20
CA LEU A 30 0.19 9.18 3.22
C LEU A 30 0.61 8.59 1.88
N VAL A 31 1.87 8.79 1.48
CA VAL A 31 2.43 8.13 0.29
C VAL A 31 2.44 6.62 0.49
N LEU A 32 2.87 6.15 1.65
CA LEU A 32 2.89 4.73 1.97
C LEU A 32 1.48 4.14 1.94
N ILE A 33 0.50 4.83 2.50
CA ILE A 33 -0.90 4.39 2.47
C ILE A 33 -1.40 4.30 1.03
N GLY A 34 -1.05 5.27 0.19
CA GLY A 34 -1.41 5.25 -1.22
C GLY A 34 -0.85 4.04 -1.96
N ILE A 35 0.42 3.73 -1.72
CA ILE A 35 1.06 2.55 -2.31
C ILE A 35 0.39 1.27 -1.83
N GLU A 36 0.07 1.18 -0.54
CA GLU A 36 -0.62 0.01 0.00
C GLU A 36 -2.01 -0.17 -0.63
N LEU A 37 -2.73 0.92 -0.87
CA LEU A 37 -4.01 0.85 -1.55
C LEU A 37 -3.86 0.36 -2.98
N MET A 38 -2.81 0.78 -3.69
CA MET A 38 -2.49 0.28 -5.03
C MET A 38 -2.21 -1.22 -5.02
N LEU A 39 -1.45 -1.71 -4.03
CA LEU A 39 -1.15 -3.13 -3.89
C LEU A 39 -2.41 -3.93 -3.56
N ASN A 40 -3.28 -3.40 -2.72
CA ASN A 40 -4.56 -4.05 -2.42
C ASN A 40 -5.46 -4.12 -3.65
N ALA A 41 -5.44 -3.10 -4.49
CA ALA A 41 -6.17 -3.12 -5.76
C ALA A 41 -5.66 -4.23 -6.67
N ALA A 42 -4.34 -4.41 -6.75
CA ALA A 42 -3.75 -5.51 -7.54
C ALA A 42 -4.17 -6.88 -6.97
N ASN A 43 -4.16 -7.02 -5.66
CA ASN A 43 -4.59 -8.27 -5.01
C ASN A 43 -6.07 -8.56 -5.29
N LEU A 44 -6.91 -7.54 -5.28
CA LEU A 44 -8.32 -7.69 -5.62
C LEU A 44 -8.48 -8.19 -7.05
N ASN A 45 -7.67 -7.70 -7.99
CA ASN A 45 -7.67 -8.19 -9.36
C ASN A 45 -7.32 -9.68 -9.42
N PHE A 46 -6.27 -10.11 -8.71
CA PHE A 46 -5.89 -11.53 -8.70
C PHE A 46 -7.02 -12.40 -8.18
N ILE A 47 -7.65 -12.00 -7.08
CA ILE A 47 -8.75 -12.73 -6.49
C ILE A 47 -9.95 -12.79 -7.45
N ALA A 48 -10.27 -11.66 -8.09
CA ALA A 48 -11.39 -11.61 -9.02
C ALA A 48 -11.14 -12.50 -10.25
N PHE A 49 -9.95 -12.43 -10.83
CA PHE A 49 -9.61 -13.27 -11.98
C PHE A 49 -9.60 -14.75 -11.62
N TRP A 50 -9.14 -15.10 -10.42
CA TRP A 50 -9.18 -16.47 -9.96
C TRP A 50 -10.64 -16.93 -9.74
N ARG A 51 -11.44 -16.14 -9.03
CA ARG A 51 -12.82 -16.52 -8.66
C ARG A 51 -13.71 -16.70 -9.88
N TYR A 52 -13.54 -15.87 -10.89
CA TYR A 52 -14.36 -15.89 -12.11
C TYR A 52 -13.61 -16.44 -13.31
N GLY A 53 -12.48 -17.09 -13.07
CA GLY A 53 -11.71 -17.76 -14.11
C GLY A 53 -12.15 -19.20 -14.33
N PRO A 54 -11.42 -19.93 -15.19
CA PRO A 54 -11.81 -21.29 -15.58
C PRO A 54 -11.63 -22.34 -14.48
N HIS A 55 -10.80 -22.06 -13.46
CA HIS A 55 -10.51 -23.01 -12.39
C HIS A 55 -10.64 -22.41 -11.01
N PRO A 56 -11.86 -21.94 -10.62
CA PRO A 56 -12.02 -21.29 -9.31
C PRO A 56 -11.86 -22.27 -8.13
N GLU A 57 -11.91 -23.58 -8.38
CA GLU A 57 -11.67 -24.62 -7.38
C GLU A 57 -10.19 -24.79 -7.05
N ALA A 58 -9.29 -24.27 -7.87
CA ALA A 58 -7.86 -24.36 -7.62
C ALA A 58 -7.46 -23.44 -6.46
N LEU A 59 -6.66 -23.94 -5.52
CA LEU A 59 -6.23 -23.18 -4.36
C LEU A 59 -5.07 -22.23 -4.66
N THR A 60 -4.43 -22.39 -5.81
CA THR A 60 -3.24 -21.60 -6.16
C THR A 60 -3.50 -20.10 -6.19
N GLY A 61 -4.66 -19.67 -6.69
CA GLY A 61 -5.02 -18.26 -6.74
C GLY A 61 -5.19 -17.65 -5.35
N VAL A 62 -5.90 -18.37 -4.47
CA VAL A 62 -6.12 -17.94 -3.09
C VAL A 62 -4.80 -17.90 -2.32
N MET A 63 -3.98 -18.95 -2.46
CA MET A 63 -2.69 -19.02 -1.78
C MET A 63 -1.77 -17.93 -2.25
N PHE A 64 -1.74 -17.63 -3.54
CA PHE A 64 -0.96 -16.52 -4.08
C PHE A 64 -1.42 -15.19 -3.52
N ALA A 65 -2.75 -14.98 -3.45
CA ALA A 65 -3.30 -13.74 -2.91
C ALA A 65 -2.95 -13.57 -1.43
N ILE A 66 -3.07 -14.63 -0.63
CA ILE A 66 -2.71 -14.58 0.79
C ILE A 66 -1.23 -14.27 0.96
N PHE A 67 -0.37 -14.92 0.18
CA PHE A 67 1.07 -14.67 0.22
C PHE A 67 1.36 -13.20 -0.15
N SER A 68 0.75 -12.72 -1.21
CA SER A 68 0.95 -11.34 -1.68
C SER A 68 0.50 -10.32 -0.63
N ILE A 69 -0.65 -10.54 0.01
CA ILE A 69 -1.15 -9.67 1.08
C ILE A 69 -0.19 -9.70 2.27
N SER A 70 0.32 -10.87 2.63
CA SER A 70 1.27 -11.01 3.74
C SER A 70 2.57 -10.26 3.48
N VAL A 71 3.10 -10.35 2.26
CA VAL A 71 4.30 -9.63 1.86
C VAL A 71 4.06 -8.13 1.89
N ALA A 72 2.91 -7.68 1.36
CA ALA A 72 2.54 -6.27 1.37
C ALA A 72 2.42 -5.73 2.80
N ALA A 73 1.82 -6.50 3.71
CA ALA A 73 1.72 -6.12 5.10
C ALA A 73 3.09 -5.99 5.78
N ALA A 74 4.00 -6.94 5.49
CA ALA A 74 5.36 -6.90 6.01
C ALA A 74 6.12 -5.68 5.49
N GLU A 75 5.99 -5.38 4.19
CA GLU A 75 6.62 -4.22 3.59
C GLU A 75 6.09 -2.91 4.18
N ALA A 76 4.78 -2.85 4.44
CA ALA A 76 4.16 -1.68 5.07
C ALA A 76 4.71 -1.47 6.48
N ALA A 77 4.83 -2.54 7.26
CA ALA A 77 5.36 -2.49 8.61
C ALA A 77 6.81 -2.00 8.62
N VAL A 78 7.64 -2.54 7.75
CA VAL A 78 9.05 -2.13 7.63
C VAL A 78 9.14 -0.69 7.14
N GLY A 79 8.39 -0.34 6.10
CA GLY A 79 8.37 1.02 5.57
C GLY A 79 7.94 2.05 6.58
N LEU A 80 6.88 1.75 7.33
CA LEU A 80 6.40 2.65 8.39
C LEU A 80 7.44 2.80 9.50
N SER A 81 8.10 1.70 9.89
CA SER A 81 9.16 1.73 10.90
C SER A 81 10.31 2.62 10.47
N ILE A 82 10.74 2.53 9.21
CA ILE A 82 11.81 3.35 8.66
C ILE A 82 11.40 4.83 8.64
N ILE A 83 10.17 5.12 8.21
CA ILE A 83 9.65 6.48 8.16
C ILE A 83 9.64 7.09 9.57
N LEU A 84 9.17 6.34 10.56
CA LEU A 84 9.13 6.82 11.94
C LEU A 84 10.53 7.03 12.50
N ALA A 85 11.48 6.14 12.19
CA ALA A 85 12.85 6.28 12.63
C ALA A 85 13.51 7.53 12.03
N VAL A 86 13.32 7.76 10.74
CA VAL A 86 13.83 8.95 10.05
C VAL A 86 13.20 10.20 10.64
N TYR A 87 11.90 10.19 10.87
CA TYR A 87 11.20 11.33 11.46
C TYR A 87 11.76 11.69 12.83
N ARG A 88 11.96 10.68 13.69
CA ARG A 88 12.52 10.91 15.02
C ARG A 88 13.93 11.47 14.96
N HIS A 89 14.74 10.95 14.04
CA HIS A 89 16.11 11.40 13.87
C HIS A 89 16.14 12.87 13.39
N SER A 90 15.35 13.22 12.38
CA SER A 90 15.25 14.57 11.86
C SER A 90 14.78 15.55 12.93
N ARG A 91 13.80 15.14 13.73
CA ARG A 91 13.28 15.96 14.82
C ARG A 91 14.38 16.27 15.84
N THR A 92 15.18 15.27 16.18
CA THR A 92 16.30 15.43 17.12
C THR A 92 17.34 16.40 16.57
N ILE A 93 17.70 16.27 15.29
CA ILE A 93 18.64 17.16 14.63
C ILE A 93 18.12 18.58 14.63
N ASN A 94 16.84 18.79 14.35
CA ASN A 94 16.23 20.11 14.35
C ASN A 94 16.29 20.77 15.74
N LEU A 95 16.04 20.01 16.79
CA LEU A 95 16.13 20.52 18.16
C LEU A 95 17.57 20.91 18.51
N ASP A 96 18.54 20.09 18.13
CA ASP A 96 19.96 20.39 18.36
C ASP A 96 20.37 21.64 17.60
N HIS A 97 19.91 21.80 16.38
CA HIS A 97 20.17 23.00 15.57
C HIS A 97 19.61 24.24 16.24
N LEU A 98 18.38 24.18 16.75
CA LEU A 98 17.76 25.31 17.46
C LEU A 98 18.53 25.66 18.72
N ASN A 99 18.99 24.69 19.48
CA ASN A 99 19.79 24.90 20.66
C ASN A 99 21.13 25.59 20.32
N SER A 100 21.77 25.15 19.25
CA SER A 100 23.02 25.77 18.78
C SER A 100 22.81 27.21 18.41
N MET A 101 21.71 27.57 17.79
CA MET A 101 21.40 28.93 17.38
C MET A 101 21.08 29.83 18.57
N LYS A 102 20.53 29.29 19.64
CA LYS A 102 20.23 30.03 20.86
C LYS A 102 21.45 30.23 21.73
N GLY A 103 22.40 29.34 21.62
CA GLY A 103 23.61 29.38 22.42
C GLY A 103 24.63 30.35 21.87
#